data_712ac4bc10c3f5537c46fd0da356c4fb
#
_entry.id   712ac4bc10c3f5537c46fd0da356c4fb
#
_cell.length_a   1.000
_cell.length_b   1.000
_cell.length_c   1.000
_cell.angle_alpha   90.00
_cell.angle_beta   90.00
_cell.angle_gamma   90.00
#
_symmetry.space_group_name_H-M   'P 1'
#
loop_
_entity.id
_entity.type
_entity.pdbx_description
1 polymer ?
#
loop_
_entity_poly.entity_id
_entity_poly.type
_entity_poly.pdbx_seq_one_letter_code
_entity_poly.pdbx_strand_id
1 'polypeptide(L)'
;MQIYIAISLKETRMPETTFHIPTLRTQDDADAVMFELQDLPCVNQADVNLAEHTAWVSHTAMISADDIAAKLQEAGFEAQPV
;
A
#
# COMPACT_ATOMS: atom_id res chain seq x y z
N MET A 1 -5.28 28.42 13.47
CA MET A 1 -6.49 28.34 12.66
C MET A 1 -6.27 27.49 11.44
N GLN A 2 -5.36 27.87 10.60
CA GLN A 2 -5.07 27.13 9.40
C GLN A 2 -4.58 25.72 9.70
N ILE A 3 -3.92 25.59 10.82
CA ILE A 3 -3.40 24.31 11.24
C ILE A 3 -4.52 23.31 11.46
N TYR A 4 -5.59 23.79 12.06
CA TYR A 4 -6.74 22.91 12.28
C TYR A 4 -7.33 22.40 11.01
N ILE A 5 -7.42 23.30 10.04
CA ILE A 5 -8.00 22.92 8.75
C ILE A 5 -7.17 21.84 8.10
N ALA A 6 -5.87 22.00 8.15
CA ALA A 6 -4.97 21.02 7.56
C ALA A 6 -5.12 19.66 8.25
N ILE A 7 -5.23 19.68 9.56
CA ILE A 7 -5.37 18.44 10.30
C ILE A 7 -6.69 17.76 9.96
N SER A 8 -7.76 18.54 9.88
CA SER A 8 -9.05 17.98 9.52
C SER A 8 -9.01 17.32 8.16
N LEU A 9 -8.35 17.95 7.21
CA LEU A 9 -8.24 17.38 5.89
C LEU A 9 -7.49 16.05 5.91
N LYS A 10 -6.46 15.96 6.72
CA LYS A 10 -5.73 14.72 6.84
C LYS A 10 -6.60 13.64 7.42
N GLU A 11 -7.41 13.98 8.38
CA GLU A 11 -8.26 12.99 9.03
C GLU A 11 -9.36 12.48 8.11
N THR A 12 -9.76 13.28 7.14
CA THR A 12 -10.77 12.84 6.19
C THR A 12 -10.18 12.08 5.02
N ARG A 13 -8.87 12.00 4.96
CA ARG A 13 -8.21 11.27 3.89
C ARG A 13 -8.32 9.79 4.10
N MET A 14 -8.06 9.06 3.04
CA MET A 14 -8.05 7.62 3.12
C MET A 14 -6.82 7.14 3.85
N PRO A 15 -6.91 5.99 4.52
CA PRO A 15 -5.74 5.43 5.18
C PRO A 15 -4.61 5.14 4.19
N GLU A 16 -3.41 5.16 4.72
CA GLU A 16 -2.22 4.83 3.95
C GLU A 16 -1.44 3.79 4.72
N THR A 17 -0.91 2.83 4.01
CA THR A 17 -0.11 1.77 4.61
C THR A 17 1.12 1.55 3.77
N THR A 18 2.26 1.38 4.43
CA THR A 18 3.51 1.02 3.77
C THR A 18 3.86 -0.40 4.18
N PHE A 19 4.26 -1.20 3.21
CA PHE A 19 4.65 -2.58 3.44
C PHE A 19 6.12 -2.76 3.12
N HIS A 20 6.78 -3.58 3.89
CA HIS A 20 8.13 -4.04 3.57
C HIS A 20 8.03 -5.40 2.91
N ILE A 21 8.58 -5.53 1.71
CA ILE A 21 8.47 -6.74 0.90
C ILE A 21 9.87 -7.21 0.54
N PRO A 22 10.50 -8.03 1.38
CA PRO A 22 11.88 -8.44 1.13
C PRO A 22 12.07 -9.27 -0.13
N THR A 23 11.00 -9.89 -0.64
CA THR A 23 11.07 -10.66 -1.87
C THR A 23 11.02 -9.80 -3.13
N LEU A 24 10.89 -8.50 -2.96
CA LEU A 24 10.82 -7.56 -4.08
C LEU A 24 12.23 -7.31 -4.60
N ARG A 25 12.59 -7.94 -5.71
CA ARG A 25 13.97 -7.92 -6.19
C ARG A 25 14.15 -7.38 -7.59
N THR A 26 13.14 -7.51 -8.43
CA THR A 26 13.25 -7.10 -9.83
C THR A 26 12.11 -6.17 -10.18
N GLN A 27 12.25 -5.53 -11.34
CA GLN A 27 11.18 -4.68 -11.84
C GLN A 27 9.91 -5.50 -12.10
N ASP A 28 10.08 -6.74 -12.54
CA ASP A 28 8.93 -7.62 -12.74
C ASP A 28 8.19 -7.84 -11.43
N ASP A 29 8.93 -8.02 -10.34
CA ASP A 29 8.32 -8.17 -9.03
C ASP A 29 7.56 -6.91 -8.65
N ALA A 30 8.15 -5.74 -8.89
CA ALA A 30 7.50 -4.48 -8.58
C ALA A 30 6.23 -4.32 -9.39
N ASP A 31 6.27 -4.66 -10.66
CA ASP A 31 5.10 -4.58 -11.53
C ASP A 31 4.00 -5.52 -11.05
N ALA A 32 4.37 -6.72 -10.63
CA ALA A 32 3.41 -7.69 -10.13
C ALA A 32 2.73 -7.19 -8.87
N VAL A 33 3.50 -6.63 -7.94
CA VAL A 33 2.95 -6.08 -6.71
C VAL A 33 2.00 -4.93 -7.04
N MET A 34 2.43 -4.05 -7.93
CA MET A 34 1.60 -2.93 -8.35
C MET A 34 0.28 -3.39 -8.94
N PHE A 35 0.35 -4.40 -9.80
CA PHE A 35 -0.83 -4.95 -10.44
C PHE A 35 -1.79 -5.53 -9.40
N GLU A 36 -1.26 -6.28 -8.44
CA GLU A 36 -2.09 -6.86 -7.39
C GLU A 36 -2.75 -5.78 -6.54
N LEU A 37 -2.00 -4.73 -6.22
CA LEU A 37 -2.54 -3.64 -5.42
C LEU A 37 -3.63 -2.89 -6.16
N GLN A 38 -3.40 -2.62 -7.43
CA GLN A 38 -4.37 -1.87 -8.23
C GLN A 38 -5.62 -2.69 -8.56
N ASP A 39 -5.53 -3.99 -8.45
CA ASP A 39 -6.67 -4.88 -8.68
C ASP A 39 -7.66 -4.83 -7.52
N LEU A 40 -7.25 -4.33 -6.37
CA LEU A 40 -8.12 -4.24 -5.21
C LEU A 40 -9.05 -3.04 -5.35
N PRO A 41 -10.36 -3.23 -5.23
CA PRO A 41 -11.30 -2.13 -5.46
C PRO A 41 -11.21 -1.01 -4.43
N CYS A 42 -10.67 -1.30 -3.25
CA CYS A 42 -10.56 -0.31 -2.19
C CYS A 42 -9.25 0.45 -2.19
N VAL A 43 -8.38 0.18 -3.16
CA VAL A 43 -7.09 0.86 -3.30
C VAL A 43 -7.22 2.00 -4.29
N ASN A 44 -6.82 3.19 -3.88
CA ASN A 44 -6.86 4.38 -4.74
C ASN A 44 -5.56 4.60 -5.47
N GLN A 45 -4.46 4.44 -4.75
CA GLN A 45 -3.13 4.66 -5.31
C GLN A 45 -2.19 3.66 -4.69
N ALA A 46 -1.18 3.31 -5.46
CA ALA A 46 -0.13 2.44 -4.96
C ALA A 46 1.18 2.88 -5.59
N ASP A 47 2.26 2.69 -4.86
CA ASP A 47 3.58 3.02 -5.33
C ASP A 47 4.55 1.99 -4.75
N VAL A 48 5.47 1.53 -5.58
CA VAL A 48 6.42 0.50 -5.17
C VAL A 48 7.83 1.06 -5.31
N ASN A 49 8.62 0.92 -4.24
CA ASN A 49 10.02 1.33 -4.26
C ASN A 49 10.89 0.09 -4.23
N LEU A 50 11.45 -0.24 -5.38
CA LEU A 50 12.24 -1.45 -5.52
C LEU A 50 13.54 -1.35 -4.70
N ALA A 51 14.15 -0.18 -4.67
CA ALA A 51 15.41 0.00 -3.97
C ALA A 51 15.26 -0.23 -2.47
N GLU A 52 14.11 0.11 -1.91
CA GLU A 52 13.86 -0.03 -0.48
C GLU A 52 13.03 -1.25 -0.14
N HIS A 53 12.60 -1.99 -1.13
CA HIS A 53 11.76 -3.17 -0.94
C HIS A 53 10.46 -2.82 -0.23
N THR A 54 9.88 -1.68 -0.59
CA THR A 54 8.64 -1.21 0.05
C THR A 54 7.56 -0.97 -0.97
N ALA A 55 6.32 -1.01 -0.49
CA ALA A 55 5.16 -0.66 -1.28
C ALA A 55 4.26 0.23 -0.44
N TRP A 56 3.89 1.36 -0.99
CA TRP A 56 3.00 2.31 -0.33
C TRP A 56 1.63 2.21 -0.97
N VAL A 57 0.59 2.19 -0.15
CA VAL A 57 -0.78 2.02 -0.62
C VAL A 57 -1.68 3.04 0.07
N SER A 58 -2.47 3.73 -0.73
CA SER A 58 -3.55 4.57 -0.23
C SER A 58 -4.87 3.84 -0.49
N HIS A 59 -5.61 3.54 0.57
CA HIS A 59 -6.80 2.70 0.46
C HIS A 59 -7.91 3.25 1.33
N THR A 60 -9.12 2.71 1.15
CA THR A 60 -10.24 3.13 1.98
C THR A 60 -10.21 2.39 3.32
N ALA A 61 -11.06 2.85 4.24
CA ALA A 61 -11.18 2.19 5.54
C ALA A 61 -11.91 0.84 5.46
N MET A 62 -12.44 0.52 4.29
CA MET A 62 -13.15 -0.76 4.10
C MET A 62 -12.20 -1.93 3.96
N ILE A 63 -10.91 -1.66 3.78
CA ILE A 63 -9.91 -2.70 3.70
C ILE A 63 -8.83 -2.39 4.72
N SER A 64 -8.25 -3.42 5.31
CA SER A 64 -7.20 -3.23 6.30
C SER A 64 -5.84 -3.56 5.72
N ALA A 65 -4.78 -3.18 6.44
CA ALA A 65 -3.43 -3.53 6.04
C ALA A 65 -3.27 -5.05 5.96
N ASP A 66 -3.89 -5.77 6.88
CA ASP A 66 -3.80 -7.24 6.87
C ASP A 66 -4.44 -7.83 5.62
N ASP A 67 -5.55 -7.25 5.18
CA ASP A 67 -6.21 -7.72 3.96
C ASP A 67 -5.33 -7.53 2.75
N ILE A 68 -4.66 -6.40 2.68
CA ILE A 68 -3.75 -6.10 1.57
C ILE A 68 -2.55 -7.04 1.61
N ALA A 69 -2.00 -7.25 2.80
CA ALA A 69 -0.87 -8.15 2.96
C ALA A 69 -1.24 -9.57 2.54
N ALA A 70 -2.44 -10.01 2.90
CA ALA A 70 -2.92 -11.33 2.52
C ALA A 70 -3.02 -11.47 1.00
N LYS A 71 -3.49 -10.42 0.34
CA LYS A 71 -3.59 -10.42 -1.11
C LYS A 71 -2.21 -10.56 -1.75
N LEU A 72 -1.24 -9.82 -1.24
CA LEU A 72 0.12 -9.90 -1.76
C LEU A 72 0.73 -11.27 -1.49
N GLN A 73 0.42 -11.85 -0.35
CA GLN A 73 0.92 -13.18 -0.02
C GLN A 73 0.38 -14.23 -0.98
N GLU A 74 -0.86 -14.10 -1.40
CA GLU A 74 -1.44 -15.00 -2.39
C GLU A 74 -0.71 -14.92 -3.71
N ALA A 75 -0.15 -13.77 -4.01
CA ALA A 75 0.62 -13.57 -5.24
C ALA A 75 2.08 -14.00 -5.09
N GLY A 76 2.47 -14.45 -3.91
CA GLY A 76 3.82 -14.93 -3.66
C GLY A 76 4.74 -13.93 -3.02
N PHE A 77 4.22 -12.83 -2.51
CA PHE A 77 5.04 -11.79 -1.89
C PHE A 77 4.77 -11.72 -0.38
N GLU A 78 5.83 -11.75 0.41
CA GLU A 78 5.70 -11.53 1.84
C GLU A 78 5.68 -10.04 2.11
N ALA A 79 4.54 -9.51 2.50
CA ALA A 79 4.39 -8.10 2.79
C ALA A 79 4.10 -7.91 4.26
N GLN A 80 4.88 -7.05 4.91
CA GLN A 80 4.72 -6.76 6.32
C GLN A 80 4.47 -5.27 6.49
N PRO A 81 3.38 -4.88 7.16
CA PRO A 81 3.13 -3.46 7.42
C PRO A 81 4.23 -2.86 8.28
N VAL A 82 4.63 -1.65 7.95
CA VAL A 82 5.63 -0.93 8.73
C VAL A 82 5.07 0.38 9.26
#